data_b780e938244097e000699b7208d164ce
#
_entry.id   b780e938244097e000699b7208d164ce
#
_cell.length_a   1.000
_cell.length_b   1.000
_cell.length_c   1.000
_cell.angle_alpha   90.00
_cell.angle_beta   90.00
_cell.angle_gamma   90.00
#
_symmetry.space_group_name_H-M   'P 1'
#
loop_
_entity.id
_entity.type
_entity.pdbx_description
1 polymer ?
#
loop_
_entity_poly.entity_id
_entity_poly.type
_entity_poly.pdbx_seq_one_letter_code
_entity_poly.pdbx_strand_id
1 'polypeptide(L)'
;MNKKIGVFDSGLGGITVLNYLKDFYPNYDFIYLADSLNCPYGEKTSKEIENLVTKNTLFLESLGVELVVIACNTASANSGDVERYTDRKSVV
;
A
#
# COMPACT_ATOMS: atom_id res chain seq x y z
N MET A 1 -9.79 19.68 -6.80
CA MET A 1 -9.71 18.19 -6.71
C MET A 1 -8.94 17.80 -5.46
N ASN A 2 -9.44 16.81 -4.76
CA ASN A 2 -8.74 16.28 -3.60
C ASN A 2 -7.55 15.45 -4.05
N LYS A 3 -6.50 15.48 -3.24
CA LYS A 3 -5.36 14.59 -3.42
C LYS A 3 -5.78 13.17 -3.01
N LYS A 4 -5.18 12.18 -3.66
CA LYS A 4 -5.49 10.77 -3.44
C LYS A 4 -4.38 10.07 -2.68
N ILE A 5 -4.76 9.29 -1.70
CA ILE A 5 -3.85 8.45 -0.92
C ILE A 5 -4.24 7.00 -1.14
N GLY A 6 -3.27 6.17 -1.51
CA GLY A 6 -3.48 4.74 -1.61
C GLY A 6 -3.14 4.05 -0.30
N VAL A 7 -3.99 3.12 0.13
CA VAL A 7 -3.72 2.30 1.30
C VAL A 7 -3.70 0.84 0.84
N PHE A 8 -2.61 0.16 1.11
CA PHE A 8 -2.40 -1.21 0.66
C PHE A 8 -2.19 -2.13 1.85
N ASP A 9 -2.81 -3.31 1.82
CA ASP A 9 -2.52 -4.37 2.77
C ASP A 9 -2.55 -5.75 2.09
N SER A 10 -2.22 -6.78 2.85
CA SER A 10 -2.21 -8.16 2.38
C SER A 10 -3.59 -8.83 2.41
N GLY A 11 -4.64 -8.06 2.71
CA GLY A 11 -6.00 -8.57 2.87
C GLY A 11 -6.44 -8.73 4.32
N LEU A 12 -5.57 -8.38 5.29
CA LEU A 12 -5.84 -8.53 6.73
C LEU A 12 -5.55 -7.23 7.45
N GLY A 13 -6.56 -6.65 8.07
CA GLY A 13 -6.40 -5.58 9.06
C GLY A 13 -6.21 -4.16 8.54
N GLY A 14 -6.08 -3.95 7.24
CA GLY A 14 -5.84 -2.61 6.69
C GLY A 14 -7.01 -1.65 6.80
N ILE A 15 -8.22 -2.16 6.97
CA ILE A 15 -9.43 -1.34 7.15
C ILE A 15 -9.32 -0.44 8.38
N THR A 16 -8.72 -0.93 9.46
CA THR A 16 -8.54 -0.14 10.68
C THR A 16 -7.64 1.07 10.42
N VAL A 17 -6.54 0.86 9.68
CA VAL A 17 -5.63 1.93 9.29
C VAL A 17 -6.33 2.93 8.37
N LEU A 18 -7.09 2.43 7.40
CA LEU A 18 -7.85 3.28 6.48
C LEU A 18 -8.82 4.18 7.24
N ASN A 19 -9.60 3.63 8.15
CA ASN A 19 -10.57 4.40 8.94
C ASN A 19 -9.89 5.46 9.78
N TYR A 20 -8.76 5.13 10.39
CA TYR A 20 -7.96 6.08 11.16
C TYR A 20 -7.50 7.25 10.29
N LEU A 21 -6.95 6.94 9.11
CA LEU A 21 -6.47 7.97 8.19
C LEU A 21 -7.60 8.88 7.68
N LYS A 22 -8.75 8.31 7.40
CA LYS A 22 -9.91 9.09 6.94
C LYS A 22 -10.37 10.09 7.99
N ASP A 23 -10.29 9.73 9.26
CA ASP A 23 -10.68 10.63 10.35
C ASP A 23 -9.70 11.81 10.49
N PHE A 24 -8.40 11.56 10.29
CA PHE A 24 -7.38 12.59 10.42
C PHE A 24 -7.20 13.44 9.17
N TYR A 25 -7.53 12.90 8.00
CA TYR A 25 -7.32 13.57 6.72
C TYR A 25 -8.61 13.57 5.89
N PRO A 26 -9.64 14.27 6.36
CA PRO A 26 -10.96 14.22 5.70
C PRO A 26 -10.98 14.89 4.32
N ASN A 27 -9.95 15.69 3.99
CA ASN A 27 -9.87 16.38 2.70
C ASN A 27 -9.16 15.57 1.63
N TYR A 28 -8.76 14.34 1.93
CA TYR A 28 -8.11 13.45 0.98
C TYR A 28 -9.07 12.36 0.53
N ASP A 29 -8.92 11.93 -0.72
CA ASP A 29 -9.59 10.75 -1.22
C ASP A 29 -8.69 9.54 -0.98
N PHE A 30 -9.27 8.41 -0.61
CA PHE A 30 -8.53 7.19 -0.33
C PHE A 30 -8.90 6.09 -1.30
N ILE A 31 -7.89 5.37 -1.77
CA ILE A 31 -8.06 4.16 -2.55
C ILE A 31 -7.45 3.02 -1.74
N TYR A 32 -8.28 2.04 -1.40
CA TYR A 32 -7.85 0.92 -0.59
C TYR A 32 -7.70 -0.32 -1.46
N LEU A 33 -6.52 -0.92 -1.41
CA LEU A 33 -6.20 -2.16 -2.12
C LEU A 33 -5.85 -3.25 -1.12
N ALA A 34 -6.68 -4.27 -1.04
CA ALA A 34 -6.43 -5.46 -0.24
C ALA A 34 -6.04 -6.60 -1.17
N ASP A 35 -4.80 -7.08 -1.04
CA ASP A 35 -4.29 -8.18 -1.88
C ASP A 35 -4.69 -9.54 -1.32
N SER A 36 -5.99 -9.79 -1.29
CA SER A 36 -6.56 -10.99 -0.66
C SER A 36 -6.18 -12.29 -1.39
N LEU A 37 -5.96 -12.22 -2.69
CA LEU A 37 -5.57 -13.39 -3.47
C LEU A 37 -4.21 -13.95 -3.08
N ASN A 38 -3.32 -13.11 -2.60
CA ASN A 38 -1.97 -13.48 -2.22
C ASN A 38 -1.77 -13.58 -0.70
N CYS A 39 -2.84 -13.46 0.05
CA CYS A 39 -2.84 -13.59 1.51
C CYS A 39 -2.68 -15.08 1.90
N PRO A 40 -1.92 -15.40 2.97
CA PRO A 40 -1.15 -14.51 3.82
C PRO A 40 0.28 -14.26 3.30
N TYR A 41 0.77 -13.05 3.50
CA TYR A 41 2.13 -12.69 3.09
C TYR A 41 3.20 -13.34 3.98
N GLY A 42 2.88 -13.65 5.21
CA GLY A 42 3.82 -14.23 6.15
C GLY A 42 4.43 -15.57 5.72
N GLU A 43 3.77 -16.27 4.79
CA GLU A 43 4.24 -17.56 4.28
C GLU A 43 5.11 -17.43 3.03
N LYS A 44 5.31 -16.21 2.54
CA LYS A 44 6.04 -15.95 1.30
C LYS A 44 7.48 -15.56 1.60
N THR A 45 8.35 -15.75 0.60
CA THR A 45 9.74 -15.28 0.69
C THR A 45 9.77 -13.75 0.63
N SER A 46 10.87 -13.16 1.12
CA SER A 46 11.06 -11.71 1.04
C SER A 46 11.01 -11.21 -0.41
N LYS A 47 11.55 -11.98 -1.34
CA LYS A 47 11.54 -11.62 -2.76
C LYS A 47 10.12 -11.62 -3.34
N GLU A 48 9.32 -12.62 -2.99
CA GLU A 48 7.93 -12.68 -3.42
C GLU A 48 7.12 -11.50 -2.87
N ILE A 49 7.32 -11.16 -1.59
CA ILE A 49 6.63 -10.03 -0.96
C ILE A 49 7.06 -8.72 -1.61
N GLU A 50 8.35 -8.52 -1.85
CA GLU A 50 8.85 -7.32 -2.51
C GLU A 50 8.21 -7.14 -3.89
N ASN A 51 8.12 -8.23 -4.67
CA ASN A 51 7.48 -8.17 -5.99
C ASN A 51 6.00 -7.81 -5.89
N LEU A 52 5.28 -8.36 -4.92
CA LEU A 52 3.87 -8.06 -4.71
C LEU A 52 3.67 -6.60 -4.26
N VAL A 53 4.50 -6.11 -3.35
CA VAL A 53 4.42 -4.73 -2.88
C VAL A 53 4.69 -3.78 -4.03
N THR A 54 5.71 -4.05 -4.83
CA THR A 54 6.07 -3.24 -5.99
C THR A 54 4.91 -3.21 -7.00
N LYS A 55 4.36 -4.36 -7.34
CA LYS A 55 3.25 -4.48 -8.27
C LYS A 55 2.03 -3.69 -7.80
N ASN A 56 1.67 -3.84 -6.53
CA ASN A 56 0.49 -3.17 -5.97
C ASN A 56 0.69 -1.68 -5.83
N THR A 57 1.92 -1.24 -5.50
CA THR A 57 2.26 0.18 -5.44
C THR A 57 2.15 0.83 -6.82
N LEU A 58 2.69 0.18 -7.85
CA LEU A 58 2.59 0.66 -9.22
C LEU A 58 1.14 0.75 -9.70
N PHE A 59 0.33 -0.23 -9.32
CA PHE A 59 -1.09 -0.21 -9.65
C PHE A 59 -1.79 1.00 -9.01
N LEU A 60 -1.54 1.26 -7.73
CA LEU A 60 -2.11 2.42 -7.04
C LEU A 60 -1.64 3.73 -7.68
N GLU A 61 -0.36 3.82 -8.04
CA GLU A 61 0.15 5.00 -8.73
C GLU A 61 -0.57 5.25 -10.05
N SER A 62 -0.90 4.19 -10.78
CA SER A 62 -1.63 4.29 -12.04
C SER A 62 -3.02 4.91 -11.86
N LEU A 63 -3.56 4.85 -10.65
CA LEU A 63 -4.85 5.44 -10.29
C LEU A 63 -4.72 6.88 -9.80
N GLY A 64 -3.52 7.44 -9.81
CA GLY A 64 -3.29 8.83 -9.48
C GLY A 64 -3.04 9.15 -8.02
N VAL A 65 -2.71 8.15 -7.19
CA VAL A 65 -2.39 8.43 -5.79
C VAL A 65 -1.03 9.13 -5.69
N GLU A 66 -0.90 10.00 -4.70
CA GLU A 66 0.34 10.72 -4.43
C GLU A 66 1.16 10.10 -3.30
N LEU A 67 0.52 9.30 -2.47
CA LEU A 67 1.14 8.63 -1.33
C LEU A 67 0.58 7.22 -1.25
N VAL A 68 1.43 6.26 -0.96
CA VAL A 68 1.01 4.88 -0.69
C VAL A 68 1.36 4.55 0.75
N VAL A 69 0.36 4.17 1.52
CA VAL A 69 0.52 3.70 2.90
C VAL A 69 0.46 2.18 2.90
N ILE A 70 1.51 1.54 3.37
CA ILE A 70 1.56 0.07 3.48
C ILE A 70 1.10 -0.31 4.89
N ALA A 71 -0.11 -0.82 4.97
CA ALA A 71 -0.78 -1.11 6.24
C ALA A 71 -0.57 -2.55 6.73
N CYS A 72 0.39 -3.25 6.17
CA CYS A 72 0.73 -4.64 6.53
C CYS A 72 2.16 -4.69 7.04
N ASN A 73 2.39 -5.19 8.26
CA ASN A 73 3.73 -5.27 8.85
C ASN A 73 4.69 -6.09 8.00
N THR A 74 4.27 -7.23 7.48
CA THR A 74 5.11 -8.09 6.64
C THR A 74 5.50 -7.38 5.34
N ALA A 75 4.54 -6.72 4.69
CA ALA A 75 4.80 -5.98 3.46
C ALA A 75 5.73 -4.78 3.72
N SER A 76 5.51 -4.05 4.81
CA SER A 76 6.36 -2.91 5.19
C SER A 76 7.80 -3.34 5.43
N ALA A 77 8.01 -4.45 6.11
CA ALA A 77 9.35 -4.96 6.40
C ALA A 77 10.13 -5.35 5.13
N ASN A 78 9.42 -5.63 4.04
CA ASN A 78 10.01 -6.10 2.78
C ASN A 78 9.86 -5.09 1.64
N SER A 79 9.59 -3.82 1.95
CA SER A 79 9.35 -2.78 0.94
C SER A 79 10.54 -1.88 0.66
N GLY A 80 11.72 -2.19 1.21
CA GLY A 80 12.87 -1.29 1.21
C GLY A 80 13.30 -0.75 -0.16
N ASP A 81 13.12 -1.53 -1.23
CA ASP A 81 13.55 -1.15 -2.57
C ASP A 81 12.39 -0.71 -3.48
N VAL A 82 11.19 -0.58 -2.97
CA VAL A 82 10.01 -0.25 -3.78
C VAL A 82 10.19 1.07 -4.53
N GLU A 83 10.79 2.06 -3.90
CA GLU A 83 11.01 3.37 -4.50
C GLU A 83 11.87 3.31 -5.77
N ARG A 84 12.66 2.27 -5.96
CA ARG A 84 13.46 2.09 -7.17
C ARG A 84 12.62 1.81 -8.41
N TYR A 85 11.41 1.33 -8.21
CA TYR A 85 10.54 0.87 -9.28
C TYR A 85 9.37 1.81 -9.55
N THR A 86 9.30 2.91 -8.83
CA THR A 86 8.21 3.87 -8.95
C THR A 86 8.75 5.28 -9.13
N ASP A 87 7.94 6.14 -9.72
CA ASP A 87 8.24 7.57 -9.80
C ASP A 87 7.87 8.31 -8.51
N ARG A 88 7.25 7.61 -7.57
CA ARG A 88 6.80 8.16 -6.30
C ARG A 88 7.76 7.76 -5.20
N LYS A 89 8.13 8.74 -4.39
CA LYS A 89 9.01 8.51 -3.24
C LYS A 89 8.27 8.52 -1.93
N SER A 90 6.95 8.57 -1.97
CA SER A 90 6.09 8.69 -0.79
C SER A 90 5.42 7.35 -0.50
N VAL A 91 6.23 6.37 -0.15
CA VAL A 91 5.76 5.05 0.29
C VAL A 91 6.14 4.88 1.77
N VAL A 92 5.13 4.65 2.59
CA VAL A 92 5.32 4.53 4.05
C VAL A 92 4.57 3.34 4.62
#